data_540d5cf3085d5ffe2b91c36701005b65
#
_entry.id   540d5cf3085d5ffe2b91c36701005b65
#
_cell.length_a   1.000
_cell.length_b   1.000
_cell.length_c   1.000
_cell.angle_alpha   90.00
_cell.angle_beta   90.00
_cell.angle_gamma   90.00
#
_symmetry.space_group_name_H-M   'P 1'
#
loop_
_entity.id
_entity.type
_entity.pdbx_description
1 polymer ?
#
loop_
_entity_poly.entity_id
_entity_poly.type
_entity_poly.pdbx_seq_one_letter_code
_entity_poly.pdbx_strand_id
1 'polypeptide(L)'
;EEELQFIRTHSRREFALDVHSRISCEDSRVIGLDYRIVATSVDEIEAFISTRGSAVLKSPLSGSGKGIRFVREGLSESDEGWCRRTLDKQGSVIVEKRFDIIKEFAMLFECHQEGIDFIGYSLFESRNGAYSRNIPASNEDIEDIIAGYISRDTLIVIRENLTAILDDALVGHYEGFLGVDQMICQAASPVFVPVSEINLRMTMGLIARNQYDYRHNSARELLTNATNNYSSQ
;
A
#
# COMPACT_ATOMS: atom_id res chain seq x y z
N GLU A 1 8.35 11.16 -23.06
CA GLU A 1 8.18 12.28 -22.09
C GLU A 1 6.80 12.22 -21.44
N GLU A 2 5.74 11.93 -22.21
CA GLU A 2 4.36 11.76 -21.72
C GLU A 2 4.24 10.60 -20.73
N GLU A 3 4.84 9.45 -21.03
CA GLU A 3 4.84 8.28 -20.12
C GLU A 3 5.51 8.58 -18.77
N LEU A 4 6.64 9.25 -18.77
CA LEU A 4 7.31 9.64 -17.51
C LEU A 4 6.47 10.63 -16.69
N GLN A 5 5.79 11.55 -17.36
CA GLN A 5 4.87 12.47 -16.68
C GLN A 5 3.66 11.74 -16.11
N PHE A 6 3.12 10.75 -16.84
CA PHE A 6 2.04 9.89 -16.37
C PHE A 6 2.45 9.13 -15.11
N ILE A 7 3.58 8.42 -15.16
CA ILE A 7 4.12 7.66 -14.01
C ILE A 7 4.33 8.59 -12.81
N ARG A 8 4.90 9.78 -13.04
CA ARG A 8 5.14 10.75 -11.97
C ARG A 8 3.85 11.24 -11.32
N THR A 9 2.81 11.47 -12.10
CA THR A 9 1.50 11.91 -11.61
C THR A 9 0.82 10.80 -10.80
N HIS A 10 0.81 9.58 -11.32
CA HIS A 10 0.16 8.44 -10.67
C HIS A 10 1.02 7.77 -9.55
N SER A 11 2.28 8.20 -9.40
CA SER A 11 3.10 7.86 -8.22
C SER A 11 2.92 8.81 -7.05
N ARG A 12 2.09 9.85 -7.19
CA ARG A 12 1.74 10.76 -6.08
C ARG A 12 0.71 10.10 -5.18
N ARG A 13 0.78 10.42 -3.89
CA ARG A 13 -0.16 9.88 -2.89
C ARG A 13 -1.61 10.28 -3.12
N GLU A 14 -1.86 11.38 -3.84
CA GLU A 14 -3.21 11.78 -4.24
C GLU A 14 -3.87 10.70 -5.13
N PHE A 15 -3.12 10.02 -5.97
CA PHE A 15 -3.65 8.90 -6.76
C PHE A 15 -4.15 7.75 -5.87
N ALA A 16 -3.44 7.44 -4.78
CA ALA A 16 -3.90 6.45 -3.81
C ALA A 16 -5.21 6.87 -3.11
N LEU A 17 -5.44 8.18 -2.90
CA LEU A 17 -6.71 8.68 -2.38
C LEU A 17 -7.83 8.53 -3.43
N ASP A 18 -7.54 8.84 -4.69
CA ASP A 18 -8.51 8.68 -5.79
C ASP A 18 -8.95 7.22 -5.90
N VAL A 19 -8.01 6.29 -6.00
CA VAL A 19 -8.29 4.86 -6.05
C VAL A 19 -9.08 4.40 -4.82
N HIS A 20 -8.70 4.82 -3.61
CA HIS A 20 -9.44 4.49 -2.40
C HIS A 20 -10.87 5.01 -2.40
N SER A 21 -11.11 6.22 -2.94
CA SER A 21 -12.44 6.82 -3.01
C SER A 21 -13.43 6.02 -3.85
N ARG A 22 -12.92 5.23 -4.78
CA ARG A 22 -13.69 4.41 -5.73
C ARG A 22 -13.97 2.99 -5.22
N ILE A 23 -13.35 2.58 -4.10
CA ILE A 23 -13.58 1.26 -3.50
C ILE A 23 -14.97 1.20 -2.89
N SER A 24 -15.73 0.15 -3.25
CA SER A 24 -17.03 -0.17 -2.69
C SER A 24 -16.96 -1.49 -1.93
N CYS A 25 -17.22 -1.47 -0.63
CA CYS A 25 -17.23 -2.65 0.22
C CYS A 25 -18.25 -2.47 1.36
N GLU A 26 -19.09 -3.49 1.61
CA GLU A 26 -20.10 -3.45 2.68
C GLU A 26 -19.53 -3.77 4.06
N ASP A 27 -18.31 -4.32 4.16
CA ASP A 27 -17.68 -4.62 5.44
C ASP A 27 -17.32 -3.33 6.19
N SER A 28 -17.99 -3.08 7.30
CA SER A 28 -17.80 -1.87 8.12
C SER A 28 -16.39 -1.72 8.72
N ARG A 29 -15.56 -2.75 8.65
CA ARG A 29 -14.14 -2.70 9.04
C ARG A 29 -13.27 -2.03 7.98
N VAL A 30 -13.72 -1.99 6.72
CA VAL A 30 -13.07 -1.26 5.63
C VAL A 30 -13.39 0.21 5.80
N ILE A 31 -12.38 1.03 6.14
CA ILE A 31 -12.59 2.45 6.39
C ILE A 31 -12.53 3.28 5.11
N GLY A 32 -13.39 4.29 5.00
CA GLY A 32 -13.37 5.28 3.94
C GLY A 32 -12.28 6.34 4.15
N LEU A 33 -12.39 7.45 3.42
CA LEU A 33 -11.39 8.51 3.37
C LEU A 33 -11.44 9.54 4.52
N ASP A 34 -12.40 9.47 5.42
CA ASP A 34 -12.61 10.43 6.51
C ASP A 34 -11.44 10.53 7.52
N TYR A 35 -10.50 9.58 7.44
CA TYR A 35 -9.28 9.59 8.26
C TYR A 35 -8.12 10.38 7.62
N ARG A 36 -8.25 10.88 6.37
CA ARG A 36 -7.17 11.59 5.67
C ARG A 36 -7.69 12.67 4.73
N ILE A 37 -6.84 13.68 4.47
CA ILE A 37 -7.11 14.77 3.53
C ILE A 37 -5.88 15.09 2.67
N VAL A 38 -6.12 15.77 1.55
CA VAL A 38 -5.11 16.48 0.78
C VAL A 38 -5.18 17.94 1.20
N ALA A 39 -4.23 18.41 1.99
CA ALA A 39 -4.16 19.79 2.45
C ALA A 39 -3.34 20.64 1.48
N THR A 40 -3.83 21.86 1.18
CA THR A 40 -3.20 22.84 0.31
C THR A 40 -2.69 24.07 1.08
N SER A 41 -2.97 24.11 2.37
CA SER A 41 -2.50 25.17 3.28
C SER A 41 -2.10 24.59 4.65
N VAL A 42 -1.31 25.37 5.40
CA VAL A 42 -0.95 25.02 6.77
C VAL A 42 -2.18 25.03 7.67
N ASP A 43 -3.11 25.96 7.45
CA ASP A 43 -4.33 26.11 8.24
C ASP A 43 -5.22 24.85 8.15
N GLU A 44 -5.32 24.23 6.97
CA GLU A 44 -6.04 22.95 6.78
C GLU A 44 -5.36 21.81 7.55
N ILE A 45 -4.02 21.78 7.59
CA ILE A 45 -3.25 20.79 8.36
C ILE A 45 -3.52 20.96 9.85
N GLU A 46 -3.46 22.17 10.37
CA GLU A 46 -3.72 22.48 11.78
C GLU A 46 -5.17 22.18 12.18
N ALA A 47 -6.14 22.51 11.32
CA ALA A 47 -7.54 22.18 11.54
C ALA A 47 -7.78 20.68 11.63
N PHE A 48 -7.12 19.88 10.78
CA PHE A 48 -7.19 18.42 10.84
C PHE A 48 -6.58 17.89 12.14
N ILE A 49 -5.38 18.35 12.52
CA ILE A 49 -4.68 17.92 13.74
C ILE A 49 -5.50 18.28 14.98
N SER A 50 -6.04 19.49 15.05
CA SER A 50 -6.86 19.95 16.19
C SER A 50 -8.09 19.09 16.42
N THR A 51 -8.68 18.54 15.34
CA THR A 51 -9.86 17.67 15.41
C THR A 51 -9.50 16.21 15.74
N ARG A 52 -8.33 15.72 15.31
CA ARG A 52 -7.94 14.31 15.38
C ARG A 52 -6.87 14.00 16.43
N GLY A 53 -6.22 15.01 16.98
CA GLY A 53 -5.18 14.91 18.02
C GLY A 53 -3.79 14.66 17.46
N SER A 54 -3.56 13.51 16.83
CA SER A 54 -2.26 13.16 16.22
C SER A 54 -2.41 12.86 14.74
N ALA A 55 -1.39 13.21 13.96
CA ALA A 55 -1.41 13.00 12.51
C ALA A 55 -0.08 12.48 11.97
N VAL A 56 -0.15 11.90 10.79
CA VAL A 56 1.00 11.59 9.93
C VAL A 56 0.92 12.51 8.73
N LEU A 57 1.95 13.33 8.54
CA LEU A 57 2.10 14.20 7.38
C LEU A 57 2.99 13.50 6.36
N LYS A 58 2.53 13.45 5.11
CA LYS A 58 3.27 12.81 4.02
C LYS A 58 3.41 13.79 2.85
N SER A 59 4.62 13.91 2.30
CA SER A 59 4.77 14.63 1.03
C SER A 59 4.14 13.83 -0.10
N PRO A 60 3.50 14.47 -1.09
CA PRO A 60 2.84 13.80 -2.21
C PRO A 60 3.72 12.80 -2.95
N LEU A 61 4.96 13.18 -3.21
CA LEU A 61 5.95 12.34 -3.87
C LEU A 61 7.21 12.26 -2.99
N SER A 62 7.53 11.06 -2.52
CA SER A 62 8.75 10.81 -1.76
C SER A 62 9.15 9.34 -1.84
N GLY A 63 10.43 9.07 -1.60
CA GLY A 63 10.95 7.70 -1.56
C GLY A 63 11.40 7.30 -0.15
N SER A 64 11.24 6.01 0.18
CA SER A 64 11.87 5.36 1.34
C SER A 64 11.62 6.06 2.69
N GLY A 65 10.40 6.52 2.95
CA GLY A 65 10.01 7.13 4.23
C GLY A 65 10.56 8.54 4.52
N LYS A 66 11.35 9.12 3.62
CA LYS A 66 11.96 10.46 3.84
C LYS A 66 10.97 11.61 3.86
N GLY A 67 9.79 11.44 3.28
CA GLY A 67 8.72 12.45 3.20
C GLY A 67 7.62 12.27 4.24
N ILE A 68 7.90 11.67 5.40
CA ILE A 68 6.92 11.38 6.44
C ILE A 68 7.29 12.11 7.73
N ARG A 69 6.30 12.73 8.40
CA ARG A 69 6.41 13.32 9.72
C ARG A 69 5.27 12.86 10.62
N PHE A 70 5.59 12.59 11.86
CA PHE A 70 4.63 12.24 12.91
C PHE A 70 4.44 13.43 13.82
N VAL A 71 3.20 13.91 13.90
CA VAL A 71 2.83 15.08 14.68
C VAL A 71 1.91 14.67 15.82
N ARG A 72 2.12 15.28 17.02
CA ARG A 72 1.27 15.14 18.20
C ARG A 72 0.90 16.52 18.70
N GLU A 73 -0.38 16.75 18.99
CA GLU A 73 -0.88 17.95 19.68
C GLU A 73 -0.62 19.30 18.96
N GLY A 74 -0.30 19.30 17.66
CA GLY A 74 -0.05 20.52 16.88
C GLY A 74 1.27 20.48 16.12
N LEU A 75 1.50 21.45 15.24
CA LEU A 75 2.72 21.61 14.48
C LEU A 75 3.80 22.29 15.33
N SER A 76 5.00 21.73 15.39
CA SER A 76 6.18 22.45 15.81
C SER A 76 6.65 23.43 14.72
N GLU A 77 7.50 24.40 15.05
CA GLU A 77 8.12 25.31 14.05
C GLU A 77 8.84 24.52 12.93
N SER A 78 9.48 23.40 13.29
CA SER A 78 10.13 22.51 12.33
C SER A 78 9.14 21.83 11.40
N ASP A 79 7.97 21.40 11.94
CA ASP A 79 6.93 20.75 11.15
C ASP A 79 6.23 21.75 10.24
N GLU A 80 5.91 22.93 10.75
CA GLU A 80 5.33 24.03 9.97
C GLU A 80 6.27 24.42 8.82
N GLY A 81 7.57 24.61 9.10
CA GLY A 81 8.56 24.92 8.09
C GLY A 81 8.70 23.80 7.04
N TRP A 82 8.52 22.53 7.42
CA TRP A 82 8.49 21.42 6.47
C TRP A 82 7.21 21.44 5.63
N CYS A 83 6.05 21.70 6.22
CA CYS A 83 4.78 21.81 5.52
C CYS A 83 4.85 22.93 4.46
N ARG A 84 5.28 24.13 4.83
CA ARG A 84 5.43 25.27 3.89
C ARG A 84 6.32 24.89 2.70
N ARG A 85 7.51 24.33 2.95
CA ARG A 85 8.41 23.89 1.87
C ARG A 85 7.82 22.79 0.99
N THR A 86 7.01 21.91 1.55
CA THR A 86 6.35 20.82 0.79
C THR A 86 5.23 21.39 -0.07
N LEU A 87 4.39 22.26 0.50
CA LEU A 87 3.35 22.99 -0.23
C LEU A 87 3.94 23.78 -1.39
N ASP A 88 4.99 24.56 -1.16
CA ASP A 88 5.66 25.36 -2.20
C ASP A 88 6.22 24.50 -3.35
N LYS A 89 6.77 23.32 -3.03
CA LYS A 89 7.42 22.45 -4.03
C LYS A 89 6.49 21.48 -4.72
N GLN A 90 5.46 21.00 -4.02
CA GLN A 90 4.62 19.89 -4.49
C GLN A 90 3.12 20.23 -4.52
N GLY A 91 2.71 21.39 -4.02
CA GLY A 91 1.36 21.90 -4.07
C GLY A 91 0.44 21.38 -2.97
N SER A 92 0.79 20.29 -2.28
CA SER A 92 -0.05 19.68 -1.26
C SER A 92 0.75 18.92 -0.20
N VAL A 93 0.09 18.58 0.90
CA VAL A 93 0.53 17.64 1.93
C VAL A 93 -0.60 16.66 2.20
N ILE A 94 -0.32 15.38 2.23
CA ILE A 94 -1.29 14.37 2.67
C ILE A 94 -1.25 14.33 4.20
N VAL A 95 -2.40 14.52 4.82
CA VAL A 95 -2.55 14.48 6.28
C VAL A 95 -3.45 13.31 6.64
N GLU A 96 -2.93 12.40 7.44
CA GLU A 96 -3.65 11.19 7.85
C GLU A 96 -3.73 11.10 9.37
N LYS A 97 -4.84 10.57 9.90
CA LYS A 97 -4.91 10.14 11.29
C LYS A 97 -3.79 9.13 11.55
N ARG A 98 -3.10 9.28 12.66
CA ARG A 98 -2.12 8.28 13.09
C ARG A 98 -2.85 7.04 13.61
N PHE A 99 -2.54 5.89 13.03
CA PHE A 99 -3.01 4.60 13.49
C PHE A 99 -1.89 3.81 14.17
N ASP A 100 -2.27 2.94 15.10
CA ASP A 100 -1.42 1.87 15.58
C ASP A 100 -1.58 0.67 14.64
N ILE A 101 -0.55 0.40 13.86
CA ILE A 101 -0.58 -0.60 12.80
C ILE A 101 -0.36 -1.99 13.39
N ILE A 102 -1.26 -2.93 13.08
CA ILE A 102 -1.17 -4.35 13.47
C ILE A 102 -0.43 -5.15 12.40
N LYS A 103 -0.79 -4.94 11.13
CA LYS A 103 -0.20 -5.63 9.96
C LYS A 103 -0.11 -4.67 8.78
N GLU A 104 0.98 -4.81 8.03
CA GLU A 104 1.18 -4.15 6.74
C GLU A 104 1.39 -5.22 5.67
N PHE A 105 0.71 -5.08 4.57
CA PHE A 105 0.85 -5.96 3.42
C PHE A 105 0.57 -5.19 2.13
N ALA A 106 0.93 -5.76 1.00
CA ALA A 106 0.61 -5.22 -0.31
C ALA A 106 -0.09 -6.27 -1.17
N MET A 107 -1.03 -5.83 -1.97
CA MET A 107 -1.47 -6.53 -3.18
C MET A 107 -0.55 -6.14 -4.32
N LEU A 108 -0.04 -7.14 -5.03
CA LEU A 108 0.90 -6.99 -6.13
C LEU A 108 0.17 -7.25 -7.44
N PHE A 109 0.41 -6.40 -8.42
CA PHE A 109 -0.22 -6.47 -9.74
C PHE A 109 0.82 -6.32 -10.84
N GLU A 110 0.49 -6.82 -12.01
CA GLU A 110 1.20 -6.58 -13.26
C GLU A 110 0.24 -5.98 -14.27
N CYS A 111 0.59 -4.82 -14.81
CA CYS A 111 -0.18 -4.10 -15.83
C CYS A 111 0.40 -4.41 -17.20
N HIS A 112 -0.44 -4.87 -18.12
CA HIS A 112 -0.15 -5.18 -19.51
C HIS A 112 -0.95 -4.28 -20.44
N GLN A 113 -0.73 -4.40 -21.75
CA GLN A 113 -1.50 -3.66 -22.75
C GLN A 113 -3.00 -4.04 -22.75
N GLU A 114 -3.33 -5.26 -22.33
CA GLU A 114 -4.68 -5.83 -22.41
C GLU A 114 -5.42 -5.83 -21.06
N GLY A 115 -4.76 -5.46 -19.96
CA GLY A 115 -5.38 -5.48 -18.62
C GLY A 115 -4.39 -5.53 -17.47
N ILE A 116 -4.92 -5.72 -16.28
CA ILE A 116 -4.17 -5.85 -15.03
C ILE A 116 -4.41 -7.20 -14.38
N ASP A 117 -3.33 -7.91 -14.07
CA ASP A 117 -3.34 -9.17 -13.35
C ASP A 117 -2.93 -8.99 -11.88
N PHE A 118 -3.73 -9.55 -10.98
CA PHE A 118 -3.30 -9.75 -9.60
C PHE A 118 -2.29 -10.90 -9.53
N ILE A 119 -1.08 -10.63 -9.07
CA ILE A 119 0.02 -11.61 -9.03
C ILE A 119 0.34 -12.12 -7.62
N GLY A 120 -0.25 -11.58 -6.58
CA GLY A 120 -0.13 -12.10 -5.22
C GLY A 120 -0.02 -11.04 -4.15
N TYR A 121 0.39 -11.50 -2.95
CA TYR A 121 0.57 -10.66 -1.78
C TYR A 121 2.04 -10.56 -1.37
N SER A 122 2.34 -9.50 -0.63
CA SER A 122 3.60 -9.35 0.11
C SER A 122 3.30 -8.86 1.52
N LEU A 123 3.80 -9.58 2.52
CA LEU A 123 3.72 -9.16 3.93
C LEU A 123 5.03 -8.48 4.31
N PHE A 124 4.94 -7.32 4.97
CA PHE A 124 6.12 -6.54 5.36
C PHE A 124 5.96 -5.86 6.71
N GLU A 125 7.04 -5.31 7.21
CA GLU A 125 7.09 -4.52 8.43
C GLU A 125 7.73 -3.17 8.14
N SER A 126 7.19 -2.11 8.74
CA SER A 126 7.77 -0.78 8.75
C SER A 126 8.20 -0.39 10.17
N ARG A 127 9.23 0.46 10.25
CA ARG A 127 9.65 1.10 11.50
C ARG A 127 9.70 2.61 11.31
N ASN A 128 8.96 3.35 12.13
CA ASN A 128 8.87 4.81 12.03
C ASN A 128 8.46 5.29 10.62
N GLY A 129 7.55 4.57 9.96
CA GLY A 129 7.09 4.89 8.61
C GLY A 129 8.07 4.57 7.48
N ALA A 130 9.21 3.93 7.77
CA ALA A 130 10.14 3.44 6.77
C ALA A 130 10.08 1.91 6.67
N TYR A 131 10.06 1.40 5.43
CA TYR A 131 10.16 -0.03 5.16
C TYR A 131 11.37 -0.65 5.90
N SER A 132 11.16 -1.77 6.56
CA SER A 132 12.18 -2.50 7.31
C SER A 132 12.54 -3.84 6.67
N ARG A 133 11.54 -4.69 6.42
CA ARG A 133 11.74 -6.02 5.82
C ARG A 133 10.45 -6.60 5.26
N ASN A 134 10.58 -7.53 4.30
CA ASN A 134 9.50 -8.45 3.94
C ASN A 134 9.54 -9.70 4.83
N ILE A 135 8.35 -10.28 5.01
CA ILE A 135 8.16 -11.58 5.67
C ILE A 135 7.85 -12.58 4.55
N PRO A 136 8.79 -13.49 4.22
CA PRO A 136 8.56 -14.49 3.18
C PRO A 136 7.44 -15.45 3.60
N ALA A 137 6.39 -15.55 2.80
CA ALA A 137 5.27 -16.43 3.01
C ALA A 137 4.54 -16.72 1.69
N SER A 138 3.77 -17.81 1.63
CA SER A 138 2.89 -18.08 0.49
C SER A 138 1.71 -17.12 0.46
N ASN A 139 1.00 -17.03 -0.68
CA ASN A 139 -0.25 -16.27 -0.74
C ASN A 139 -1.27 -16.79 0.28
N GLU A 140 -1.39 -18.11 0.41
CA GLU A 140 -2.30 -18.76 1.34
C GLU A 140 -1.97 -18.41 2.80
N ASP A 141 -0.70 -18.48 3.20
CA ASP A 141 -0.27 -18.09 4.54
C ASP A 141 -0.56 -16.61 4.83
N ILE A 142 -0.35 -15.73 3.84
CA ILE A 142 -0.63 -14.29 4.00
C ILE A 142 -2.14 -14.05 4.11
N GLU A 143 -2.94 -14.69 3.29
CA GLU A 143 -4.41 -14.62 3.39
C GLU A 143 -4.91 -15.15 4.74
N ASP A 144 -4.34 -16.24 5.27
CA ASP A 144 -4.66 -16.78 6.59
C ASP A 144 -4.34 -15.78 7.72
N ILE A 145 -3.18 -15.14 7.65
CA ILE A 145 -2.78 -14.10 8.60
C ILE A 145 -3.78 -12.92 8.57
N ILE A 146 -4.17 -12.47 7.37
CA ILE A 146 -5.08 -11.33 7.19
C ILE A 146 -6.51 -11.74 7.60
N ALA A 147 -6.92 -12.99 7.31
CA ALA A 147 -8.22 -13.53 7.67
C ALA A 147 -8.48 -13.57 9.18
N GLY A 148 -7.43 -13.47 10.00
CA GLY A 148 -7.55 -13.26 11.45
C GLY A 148 -8.14 -11.89 11.84
N TYR A 149 -8.25 -10.93 10.90
CA TYR A 149 -8.70 -9.56 11.15
C TYR A 149 -9.90 -9.17 10.29
N ILE A 150 -9.91 -9.53 9.01
CA ILE A 150 -11.00 -9.29 8.05
C ILE A 150 -11.37 -10.61 7.36
N SER A 151 -12.59 -10.71 6.82
CA SER A 151 -12.98 -11.95 6.13
C SER A 151 -12.22 -12.13 4.81
N ARG A 152 -12.05 -13.39 4.36
CA ARG A 152 -11.49 -13.67 3.03
C ARG A 152 -12.37 -13.08 1.92
N ASP A 153 -13.70 -13.08 2.11
CA ASP A 153 -14.63 -12.47 1.14
C ASP A 153 -14.37 -10.96 1.02
N THR A 154 -14.16 -10.25 2.14
CA THR A 154 -13.75 -8.84 2.14
C THR A 154 -12.46 -8.64 1.34
N LEU A 155 -11.46 -9.49 1.55
CA LEU A 155 -10.19 -9.40 0.85
C LEU A 155 -10.35 -9.64 -0.66
N ILE A 156 -11.20 -10.58 -1.06
CA ILE A 156 -11.56 -10.84 -2.47
C ILE A 156 -12.25 -9.61 -3.09
N VAL A 157 -13.26 -9.07 -2.42
CA VAL A 157 -13.99 -7.87 -2.89
C VAL A 157 -13.04 -6.69 -3.10
N ILE A 158 -12.13 -6.45 -2.15
CA ILE A 158 -11.14 -5.36 -2.29
C ILE A 158 -10.19 -5.62 -3.46
N ARG A 159 -9.72 -6.85 -3.66
CA ARG A 159 -8.87 -7.22 -4.79
C ARG A 159 -9.57 -6.99 -6.13
N GLU A 160 -10.82 -7.40 -6.26
CA GLU A 160 -11.62 -7.22 -7.47
C GLU A 160 -11.86 -5.73 -7.77
N ASN A 161 -12.21 -4.94 -6.74
CA ASN A 161 -12.33 -3.48 -6.87
C ASN A 161 -11.01 -2.86 -7.34
N LEU A 162 -9.89 -3.19 -6.69
CA LEU A 162 -8.58 -2.66 -7.05
C LEU A 162 -8.21 -3.03 -8.48
N THR A 163 -8.41 -4.29 -8.89
CA THR A 163 -8.14 -4.72 -10.27
C THR A 163 -8.93 -3.86 -11.27
N ALA A 164 -10.24 -3.69 -11.08
CA ALA A 164 -11.08 -2.92 -11.99
C ALA A 164 -10.72 -1.42 -12.02
N ILE A 165 -10.45 -0.83 -10.83
CA ILE A 165 -10.11 0.61 -10.73
C ILE A 165 -8.74 0.91 -11.36
N LEU A 166 -7.75 0.04 -11.11
CA LEU A 166 -6.41 0.18 -11.65
C LEU A 166 -6.37 -0.10 -13.15
N ASP A 167 -7.18 -1.05 -13.62
CA ASP A 167 -7.35 -1.33 -15.06
C ASP A 167 -7.84 -0.07 -15.80
N ASP A 168 -8.93 0.54 -15.33
CA ASP A 168 -9.49 1.78 -15.86
C ASP A 168 -8.49 2.95 -15.82
N ALA A 169 -7.65 3.03 -14.79
CA ALA A 169 -6.73 4.14 -14.60
C ALA A 169 -5.39 4.01 -15.33
N LEU A 170 -4.89 2.79 -15.53
CA LEU A 170 -3.50 2.56 -15.94
C LEU A 170 -3.34 1.89 -17.31
N VAL A 171 -4.29 1.03 -17.74
CA VAL A 171 -4.17 0.30 -19.02
C VAL A 171 -4.12 1.28 -20.20
N GLY A 172 -3.20 1.02 -21.13
CA GLY A 172 -2.92 1.91 -22.26
C GLY A 172 -1.98 3.09 -21.94
N HIS A 173 -1.59 3.28 -20.65
CA HIS A 173 -0.71 4.36 -20.22
C HIS A 173 0.51 3.88 -19.42
N TYR A 174 0.42 2.73 -18.80
CA TYR A 174 1.47 2.15 -17.97
C TYR A 174 1.61 0.65 -18.26
N GLU A 175 2.83 0.15 -18.39
CA GLU A 175 3.14 -1.27 -18.43
C GLU A 175 4.19 -1.59 -17.37
N GLY A 176 3.96 -2.64 -16.60
CA GLY A 176 4.87 -3.13 -15.59
C GLY A 176 4.23 -3.43 -14.25
N PHE A 177 5.06 -3.65 -13.27
CA PHE A 177 4.64 -4.06 -11.94
C PHE A 177 4.21 -2.88 -11.08
N LEU A 178 3.22 -3.13 -10.20
CA LEU A 178 2.83 -2.18 -9.17
C LEU A 178 2.45 -2.90 -7.87
N GLY A 179 2.50 -2.16 -6.77
CA GLY A 179 2.07 -2.62 -5.46
C GLY A 179 1.11 -1.63 -4.82
N VAL A 180 0.03 -2.13 -4.25
CA VAL A 180 -0.92 -1.36 -3.44
C VAL A 180 -0.71 -1.71 -1.98
N ASP A 181 -0.12 -0.80 -1.23
CA ASP A 181 0.14 -0.98 0.20
C ASP A 181 -1.15 -0.83 1.00
N GLN A 182 -1.35 -1.73 1.94
CA GLN A 182 -2.55 -1.88 2.76
C GLN A 182 -2.16 -2.06 4.23
N MET A 183 -3.05 -1.74 5.15
CA MET A 183 -2.78 -1.93 6.58
C MET A 183 -4.02 -2.30 7.38
N ILE A 184 -3.82 -3.21 8.34
CA ILE A 184 -4.75 -3.50 9.42
C ILE A 184 -4.32 -2.66 10.62
N CYS A 185 -5.25 -1.89 11.16
CA CYS A 185 -4.98 -0.94 12.23
C CYS A 185 -5.79 -1.27 13.47
N GLN A 186 -5.23 -0.94 14.65
CA GLN A 186 -5.89 -1.10 15.92
C GLN A 186 -6.95 0.00 16.12
N ALA A 187 -8.15 -0.45 16.44
CA ALA A 187 -9.26 0.38 16.91
C ALA A 187 -10.03 -0.42 17.99
N ALA A 188 -11.26 -0.05 18.33
CA ALA A 188 -12.11 -0.85 19.24
C ALA A 188 -12.32 -2.29 18.69
N SER A 189 -12.47 -2.42 17.37
CA SER A 189 -12.21 -3.63 16.62
C SER A 189 -11.22 -3.30 15.49
N PRO A 190 -10.39 -4.26 15.02
CA PRO A 190 -9.46 -3.99 13.94
C PRO A 190 -10.14 -3.39 12.72
N VAL A 191 -9.54 -2.37 12.12
CA VAL A 191 -10.02 -1.72 10.88
C VAL A 191 -9.02 -1.94 9.75
N PHE A 192 -9.52 -1.94 8.53
CA PHE A 192 -8.75 -2.17 7.33
C PHE A 192 -8.69 -0.92 6.47
N VAL A 193 -7.48 -0.48 6.17
CA VAL A 193 -7.16 0.58 5.20
C VAL A 193 -6.83 -0.09 3.88
N PRO A 194 -7.73 -0.07 2.89
CA PRO A 194 -7.58 -0.85 1.65
C PRO A 194 -6.55 -0.25 0.67
N VAL A 195 -6.22 1.02 0.80
CA VAL A 195 -5.18 1.70 0.01
C VAL A 195 -4.47 2.72 0.89
N SER A 196 -3.24 2.44 1.27
CA SER A 196 -2.36 3.38 1.98
C SER A 196 -1.45 4.14 1.00
N GLU A 197 -0.82 3.42 0.07
CA GLU A 197 0.08 3.95 -0.96
C GLU A 197 0.02 3.06 -2.21
N ILE A 198 0.23 3.66 -3.39
CA ILE A 198 0.37 2.92 -4.66
C ILE A 198 1.77 3.17 -5.20
N ASN A 199 2.46 2.09 -5.53
CA ASN A 199 3.84 2.11 -6.00
C ASN A 199 3.89 1.60 -7.44
N LEU A 200 3.92 2.51 -8.45
CA LEU A 200 4.05 2.17 -9.88
C LEU A 200 5.50 1.80 -10.23
N ARG A 201 5.95 0.68 -9.74
CA ARG A 201 7.29 0.14 -9.94
C ARG A 201 7.40 -1.27 -9.39
N MET A 202 8.45 -1.98 -9.78
CA MET A 202 8.87 -3.18 -9.07
C MET A 202 9.15 -2.85 -7.60
N THR A 203 8.42 -3.47 -6.68
CA THR A 203 8.55 -3.27 -5.24
C THR A 203 9.47 -4.30 -4.60
N MET A 204 9.98 -4.02 -3.40
CA MET A 204 10.73 -5.02 -2.62
C MET A 204 9.86 -6.23 -2.26
N GLY A 205 8.55 -6.03 -2.17
CA GLY A 205 7.56 -7.09 -1.97
C GLY A 205 7.55 -8.10 -3.11
N LEU A 206 7.57 -7.62 -4.36
CA LEU A 206 7.63 -8.48 -5.53
C LEU A 206 8.95 -9.27 -5.60
N ILE A 207 10.07 -8.61 -5.31
CA ILE A 207 11.38 -9.28 -5.28
C ILE A 207 11.41 -10.39 -4.21
N ALA A 208 10.92 -10.11 -3.02
CA ALA A 208 10.85 -11.10 -1.93
C ALA A 208 9.91 -12.26 -2.28
N ARG A 209 8.79 -11.97 -2.93
CA ARG A 209 7.84 -12.97 -3.44
C ARG A 209 8.49 -13.89 -4.46
N ASN A 210 9.13 -13.34 -5.49
CA ASN A 210 9.80 -14.13 -6.53
C ASN A 210 10.91 -15.01 -5.94
N GLN A 211 11.68 -14.50 -4.95
CA GLN A 211 12.70 -15.29 -4.26
C GLN A 211 12.10 -16.43 -3.43
N TYR A 212 10.96 -16.19 -2.78
CA TYR A 212 10.24 -17.22 -2.04
C TYR A 212 9.76 -18.33 -2.96
N ASP A 213 9.07 -17.98 -4.04
CA ASP A 213 8.52 -18.93 -5.02
C ASP A 213 9.62 -19.76 -5.69
N TYR A 214 10.71 -19.12 -6.10
CA TYR A 214 11.87 -19.81 -6.68
C TYR A 214 12.43 -20.88 -5.73
N ARG A 215 12.63 -20.55 -4.45
CA ARG A 215 13.18 -21.49 -3.46
C ARG A 215 12.24 -22.65 -3.21
N HIS A 216 10.93 -22.42 -3.13
CA HIS A 216 9.95 -23.47 -2.82
C HIS A 216 9.67 -24.35 -4.04
N ASN A 217 9.63 -23.81 -5.25
CA ASN A 217 9.47 -24.59 -6.47
C ASN A 217 10.71 -25.47 -6.74
N SER A 218 11.91 -24.93 -6.59
CA SER A 218 13.15 -25.71 -6.72
C SER A 218 13.24 -26.83 -5.70
N ALA A 219 12.82 -26.61 -4.45
CA ALA A 219 12.77 -27.64 -3.42
C ALA A 219 11.73 -28.74 -3.74
N ARG A 220 10.55 -28.36 -4.28
CA ARG A 220 9.52 -29.31 -4.72
C ARG A 220 10.00 -30.18 -5.88
N GLU A 221 10.65 -29.60 -6.87
CA GLU A 221 11.21 -30.34 -8.02
C GLU A 221 12.27 -31.35 -7.59
N LEU A 222 13.16 -30.96 -6.66
CA LEU A 222 14.17 -31.86 -6.11
C LEU A 222 13.55 -33.03 -5.34
N LEU A 223 12.52 -32.79 -4.53
CA LEU A 223 11.79 -33.83 -3.78
C LEU A 223 11.03 -34.76 -4.74
N THR A 224 10.37 -34.22 -5.77
CA THR A 224 9.64 -35.02 -6.76
C THR A 224 10.58 -35.90 -7.55
N ASN A 225 11.75 -35.40 -7.96
CA ASN A 225 12.78 -36.19 -8.66
C ASN A 225 13.39 -37.27 -7.74
N ALA A 226 13.59 -36.99 -6.46
CA ALA A 226 14.05 -37.95 -5.49
C ALA A 226 13.03 -39.11 -5.30
N THR A 227 11.72 -38.75 -5.17
CA THR A 227 10.64 -39.75 -4.98
C THR A 227 10.46 -40.64 -6.20
N ASN A 228 10.55 -40.08 -7.40
CA ASN A 228 10.44 -40.83 -8.65
C ASN A 228 11.63 -41.82 -8.86
N ASN A 229 12.83 -41.45 -8.40
CA ASN A 229 13.99 -42.31 -8.44
C ASN A 229 13.93 -43.49 -7.43
N TYR A 230 13.19 -43.34 -6.32
CA TYR A 230 12.97 -44.44 -5.36
C TYR A 230 11.82 -45.38 -5.76
N SER A 231 10.90 -44.92 -6.64
CA SER A 231 9.76 -45.75 -7.11
C SER A 231 10.10 -46.59 -8.34
N SER A 232 11.30 -46.45 -8.89
CA SER A 232 11.79 -47.17 -10.10
C SER A 232 12.86 -48.23 -9.79
N GLN A 233 13.05 -48.59 -8.53
CA GLN A 233 13.84 -49.74 -8.05
C GLN A 233 12.92 -50.77 -7.39
#